data_dcb8d6c3adbf999c31ad03569f204c29
#
_entry.id   dcb8d6c3adbf999c31ad03569f204c29
#
_cell.length_a   1.000
_cell.length_b   1.000
_cell.length_c   1.000
_cell.angle_alpha   90.00
_cell.angle_beta   90.00
_cell.angle_gamma   90.00
#
_symmetry.space_group_name_H-M   'P 1'
#
loop_
_entity.id
_entity.type
_entity.pdbx_description
1 polymer ?
#
loop_
_entity_poly.entity_id
_entity_poly.type
_entity_poly.pdbx_seq_one_letter_code
_entity_poly.pdbx_strand_id
1 'polypeptide(L)'
;MRGLTVDRNRPDFAALGAERDPERFLWKVLPHAARSFAASIVVLPRDQAMASAVAYLYCRMLDTYEDLIDDPATCAAELQKFAGRFDASMETPTSIPDRMARDERDRVYLLLIERCELIDSIYAGFRPEVRDQINF
;
A
#
# COMPACT_ATOMS: atom_id res chain seq x y z
N MET A 1 15.94 11.76 4.30
CA MET A 1 15.97 11.07 3.00
C MET A 1 14.81 10.08 2.90
N ARG A 2 14.10 10.06 1.81
CA ARG A 2 12.82 9.34 1.66
C ARG A 2 13.00 7.84 1.41
N GLY A 3 13.86 7.18 2.14
CA GLY A 3 14.01 5.71 2.09
C GLY A 3 14.95 5.16 1.01
N LEU A 4 15.64 6.01 0.23
CA LEU A 4 16.56 5.52 -0.80
C LEU A 4 17.80 4.85 -0.22
N THR A 5 18.15 5.15 1.03
CA THR A 5 19.28 4.52 1.74
C THR A 5 18.91 3.25 2.48
N VAL A 6 17.63 2.88 2.50
CA VAL A 6 17.14 1.67 3.17
C VAL A 6 17.48 0.45 2.33
N ASP A 7 17.93 -0.63 2.97
CA ASP A 7 18.11 -1.92 2.31
C ASP A 7 16.74 -2.53 2.00
N ARG A 8 16.36 -2.49 0.74
CA ARG A 8 15.04 -2.95 0.26
C ARG A 8 14.83 -4.46 0.43
N ASN A 9 15.91 -5.20 0.63
CA ASN A 9 15.85 -6.66 0.79
C ASN A 9 15.74 -7.09 2.25
N ARG A 10 15.84 -6.13 3.20
CA ARG A 10 15.79 -6.40 4.63
C ARG A 10 14.78 -5.47 5.32
N PRO A 11 13.48 -5.72 5.15
CA PRO A 11 12.47 -4.89 5.81
C PRO A 11 12.53 -5.07 7.33
N ASP A 12 12.39 -3.94 8.05
CA ASP A 12 12.26 -3.94 9.51
C ASP A 12 10.78 -4.03 9.86
N PHE A 13 10.27 -5.26 10.03
CA PHE A 13 8.86 -5.49 10.31
C PHE A 13 8.42 -4.88 11.64
N ALA A 14 9.29 -4.85 12.65
CA ALA A 14 8.97 -4.25 13.93
C ALA A 14 8.76 -2.74 13.79
N ALA A 15 9.65 -2.05 13.07
CA ALA A 15 9.53 -0.62 12.81
C ALA A 15 8.30 -0.30 11.95
N LEU A 16 8.03 -1.09 10.91
CA LEU A 16 6.87 -0.90 10.04
C LEU A 16 5.56 -1.11 10.81
N GLY A 17 5.51 -2.12 11.67
CA GLY A 17 4.34 -2.41 12.48
C GLY A 17 4.10 -1.42 13.61
N ALA A 18 5.15 -0.75 14.09
CA ALA A 18 5.07 0.20 15.21
C ALA A 18 4.81 1.65 14.76
N GLU A 19 5.07 2.00 13.50
CA GLU A 19 4.91 3.37 13.02
C GLU A 19 3.44 3.77 13.01
N ARG A 20 3.10 4.90 13.63
CA ARG A 20 1.73 5.39 13.73
C ARG A 20 1.48 6.63 12.88
N ASP A 21 2.52 7.34 12.46
CA ASP A 21 2.38 8.49 11.58
C ASP A 21 2.17 8.01 10.15
N PRO A 22 1.03 8.37 9.50
CA PRO A 22 0.73 7.88 8.14
C PRO A 22 1.81 8.19 7.12
N GLU A 23 2.31 9.42 7.10
CA GLU A 23 3.32 9.84 6.13
C GLU A 23 4.64 9.12 6.35
N ARG A 24 5.08 8.98 7.61
CA ARG A 24 6.30 8.22 7.93
C ARG A 24 6.17 6.76 7.56
N PHE A 25 5.01 6.16 7.82
CA PHE A 25 4.75 4.78 7.42
C PHE A 25 4.86 4.62 5.91
N LEU A 26 4.22 5.51 5.15
CA LEU A 26 4.27 5.48 3.69
C LEU A 26 5.72 5.48 3.18
N TRP A 27 6.54 6.39 3.67
CA TRP A 27 7.93 6.50 3.20
C TRP A 27 8.82 5.35 3.70
N LYS A 28 8.48 4.74 4.83
CA LYS A 28 9.20 3.55 5.32
C LYS A 28 8.85 2.30 4.53
N VAL A 29 7.59 2.11 4.16
CA VAL A 29 7.14 0.91 3.45
C VAL A 29 7.43 0.99 1.95
N LEU A 30 7.45 2.19 1.37
CA LEU A 30 7.56 2.37 -0.08
C LEU A 30 8.79 1.70 -0.69
N PRO A 31 10.02 1.82 -0.15
CA PRO A 31 11.18 1.16 -0.74
C PRO A 31 11.04 -0.35 -0.82
N HIS A 32 10.38 -0.96 0.16
CA HIS A 32 10.17 -2.41 0.21
C HIS A 32 9.04 -2.86 -0.71
N ALA A 33 8.01 -2.04 -0.88
CA ALA A 33 6.86 -2.36 -1.72
C ALA A 33 7.10 -2.03 -3.19
N ALA A 34 7.68 -0.87 -3.48
CA ALA A 34 7.90 -0.36 -4.84
C ALA A 34 9.28 -0.68 -5.39
N ARG A 35 10.24 -1.01 -4.52
CA ARG A 35 11.61 -1.39 -4.87
C ARG A 35 12.28 -0.31 -5.74
N SER A 36 12.76 -0.65 -6.94
CA SER A 36 13.41 0.34 -7.81
C SER A 36 12.49 1.47 -8.27
N PHE A 37 11.18 1.24 -8.32
CA PHE A 37 10.22 2.27 -8.69
C PHE A 37 10.12 3.38 -7.63
N ALA A 38 10.48 3.09 -6.38
CA ALA A 38 10.51 4.09 -5.31
C ALA A 38 11.42 5.27 -5.67
N ALA A 39 12.55 5.02 -6.32
CA ALA A 39 13.47 6.09 -6.76
C ALA A 39 12.79 7.07 -7.73
N SER A 40 11.94 6.57 -8.62
CA SER A 40 11.20 7.41 -9.58
C SER A 40 10.18 8.29 -8.87
N ILE A 41 9.58 7.79 -7.80
CA ILE A 41 8.58 8.54 -7.02
C ILE A 41 9.22 9.65 -6.20
N VAL A 42 10.31 9.36 -5.48
CA VAL A 42 10.90 10.31 -4.52
C VAL A 42 11.56 11.51 -5.19
N VAL A 43 11.87 11.45 -6.49
CA VAL A 43 12.41 12.59 -7.24
C VAL A 43 11.34 13.56 -7.71
N LEU A 44 10.06 13.21 -7.60
CA LEU A 44 8.95 14.09 -7.97
C LEU A 44 8.77 15.21 -6.93
N PRO A 45 8.15 16.34 -7.29
CA PRO A 45 7.73 17.33 -6.31
C PRO A 45 6.87 16.68 -5.22
N ARG A 46 6.92 17.22 -3.99
CA ARG A 46 6.33 16.60 -2.81
C ARG A 46 4.88 16.12 -3.01
N ASP A 47 4.01 16.96 -3.53
CA ASP A 47 2.58 16.62 -3.66
C ASP A 47 2.37 15.51 -4.70
N GLN A 48 3.13 15.56 -5.81
CA GLN A 48 3.07 14.52 -6.83
C GLN A 48 3.68 13.21 -6.31
N ALA A 49 4.77 13.29 -5.56
CA ALA A 49 5.40 12.11 -4.96
C ALA A 49 4.42 11.42 -4.00
N MET A 50 3.73 12.19 -3.16
CA MET A 50 2.77 11.65 -2.20
C MET A 50 1.59 10.96 -2.91
N ALA A 51 0.99 11.63 -3.90
CA ALA A 51 -0.13 11.07 -4.65
C ALA A 51 0.28 9.80 -5.42
N SER A 52 1.47 9.82 -6.04
CA SER A 52 2.00 8.65 -6.77
C SER A 52 2.29 7.49 -5.84
N ALA A 53 2.84 7.76 -4.66
CA ALA A 53 3.11 6.73 -3.67
C ALA A 53 1.82 6.06 -3.17
N VAL A 54 0.80 6.86 -2.84
CA VAL A 54 -0.50 6.34 -2.39
C VAL A 54 -1.13 5.48 -3.48
N ALA A 55 -1.18 5.98 -4.72
CA ALA A 55 -1.73 5.23 -5.85
C ALA A 55 -0.99 3.91 -6.06
N TYR A 56 0.34 3.94 -6.03
CA TYR A 56 1.15 2.73 -6.18
C TYR A 56 0.86 1.71 -5.09
N LEU A 57 0.79 2.16 -3.83
CA LEU A 57 0.54 1.25 -2.71
C LEU A 57 -0.85 0.60 -2.79
N TYR A 58 -1.87 1.33 -3.23
CA TYR A 58 -3.18 0.73 -3.48
C TYR A 58 -3.13 -0.32 -4.60
N CYS A 59 -2.44 -0.04 -5.68
CA CYS A 59 -2.24 -1.01 -6.76
C CYS A 59 -1.50 -2.25 -6.23
N ARG A 60 -0.49 -2.06 -5.38
CA ARG A 60 0.25 -3.17 -4.80
C ARG A 60 -0.63 -4.04 -3.90
N MET A 61 -1.55 -3.42 -3.16
CA MET A 61 -2.53 -4.18 -2.36
C MET A 61 -3.43 -5.04 -3.26
N LEU A 62 -3.95 -4.47 -4.35
CA LEU A 62 -4.78 -5.19 -5.31
C LEU A 62 -4.02 -6.37 -5.94
N ASP A 63 -2.80 -6.12 -6.38
CA ASP A 63 -1.94 -7.18 -6.94
C ASP A 63 -1.71 -8.30 -5.93
N THR A 64 -1.59 -7.97 -4.65
CA THR A 64 -1.38 -8.95 -3.59
C THR A 64 -2.58 -9.90 -3.46
N TYR A 65 -3.80 -9.38 -3.56
CA TYR A 65 -4.99 -10.24 -3.60
C TYR A 65 -4.94 -11.19 -4.80
N GLU A 66 -4.59 -10.69 -5.98
CA GLU A 66 -4.48 -11.51 -7.18
C GLU A 66 -3.40 -12.59 -7.05
N ASP A 67 -2.26 -12.24 -6.46
CA ASP A 67 -1.11 -13.14 -6.35
C ASP A 67 -1.31 -14.23 -5.29
N LEU A 68 -2.01 -13.93 -4.19
CA LEU A 68 -2.06 -14.81 -3.02
C LEU A 68 -3.41 -15.49 -2.80
N ILE A 69 -4.46 -15.10 -3.50
CA ILE A 69 -5.76 -15.77 -3.44
C ILE A 69 -5.92 -16.63 -4.69
N ASP A 70 -5.84 -17.95 -4.50
CA ASP A 70 -5.84 -18.90 -5.61
C ASP A 70 -7.22 -19.08 -6.26
N ASP A 71 -8.30 -19.03 -5.46
CA ASP A 71 -9.64 -19.21 -5.97
C ASP A 71 -10.11 -17.98 -6.75
N PRO A 72 -10.39 -18.10 -8.07
CA PRO A 72 -10.75 -16.94 -8.88
C PRO A 72 -12.03 -16.21 -8.40
N ALA A 73 -13.03 -16.94 -7.92
CA ALA A 73 -14.27 -16.33 -7.46
C ALA A 73 -14.05 -15.54 -6.18
N THR A 74 -13.29 -16.10 -5.23
CA THR A 74 -12.92 -15.41 -3.99
C THR A 74 -12.08 -14.18 -4.28
N CYS A 75 -11.09 -14.30 -5.16
CA CYS A 75 -10.23 -13.18 -5.56
C CYS A 75 -11.05 -12.05 -6.17
N ALA A 76 -11.93 -12.35 -7.12
CA ALA A 76 -12.79 -11.36 -7.75
C ALA A 76 -13.70 -10.64 -6.73
N ALA A 77 -14.26 -11.38 -5.77
CA ALA A 77 -15.09 -10.80 -4.72
C ALA A 77 -14.29 -9.84 -3.83
N GLU A 78 -13.08 -10.20 -3.44
CA GLU A 78 -12.20 -9.36 -2.62
C GLU A 78 -11.74 -8.10 -3.36
N LEU A 79 -11.45 -8.22 -4.65
CA LEU A 79 -11.08 -7.06 -5.48
C LEU A 79 -12.24 -6.07 -5.60
N GLN A 80 -13.47 -6.57 -5.82
CA GLN A 80 -14.67 -5.74 -5.88
C GLN A 80 -14.94 -5.05 -4.54
N LYS A 81 -14.77 -5.77 -3.45
CA LYS A 81 -14.93 -5.23 -2.10
C LYS A 81 -13.92 -4.12 -1.82
N PHE A 82 -12.66 -4.33 -2.21
CA PHE A 82 -11.62 -3.33 -2.06
C PHE A 82 -11.96 -2.07 -2.85
N ALA A 83 -12.33 -2.21 -4.13
CA ALA A 83 -12.70 -1.09 -4.98
C ALA A 83 -13.91 -0.31 -4.43
N GLY A 84 -14.89 -1.01 -3.88
CA GLY A 84 -16.09 -0.41 -3.30
C GLY A 84 -15.81 0.49 -2.10
N ARG A 85 -14.67 0.35 -1.45
CA ARG A 85 -14.27 1.21 -0.32
C ARG A 85 -14.19 2.68 -0.73
N PHE A 86 -13.80 2.97 -1.96
CA PHE A 86 -13.62 4.34 -2.46
C PHE A 86 -14.96 5.05 -2.69
N ASP A 87 -16.05 4.32 -2.85
CA ASP A 87 -17.40 4.88 -3.04
C ASP A 87 -18.19 5.02 -1.74
N ALA A 88 -17.65 4.52 -0.65
CA ALA A 88 -18.29 4.49 0.67
C ALA A 88 -17.31 4.95 1.75
N SER A 89 -17.59 4.65 3.01
CA SER A 89 -16.60 4.84 4.08
C SER A 89 -15.45 3.87 3.87
N MET A 90 -14.23 4.34 4.01
CA MET A 90 -13.02 3.53 3.84
C MET A 90 -12.90 2.51 4.98
N GLU A 91 -13.54 1.38 4.82
CA GLU A 91 -13.46 0.29 5.79
C GLU A 91 -12.15 -0.48 5.67
N THR A 92 -11.75 -1.13 6.77
CA THR A 92 -10.55 -1.97 6.77
C THR A 92 -10.70 -3.08 5.74
N PRO A 93 -9.75 -3.25 4.82
CA PRO A 93 -9.83 -4.33 3.83
C PRO A 93 -9.62 -5.69 4.49
N THR A 94 -10.09 -6.73 3.81
CA THR A 94 -9.91 -8.11 4.29
C THR A 94 -8.44 -8.47 4.37
N SER A 95 -7.98 -8.90 5.53
CA SER A 95 -6.60 -9.37 5.73
C SER A 95 -6.39 -10.73 5.07
N ILE A 96 -5.20 -10.93 4.54
CA ILE A 96 -4.75 -12.23 4.04
C ILE A 96 -3.89 -12.88 5.14
N PRO A 97 -4.13 -14.16 5.51
CA PRO A 97 -3.33 -14.81 6.56
C PRO A 97 -1.84 -14.85 6.22
N ASP A 98 -0.99 -14.63 7.22
CA ASP A 98 0.48 -14.60 7.06
C ASP A 98 1.03 -15.90 6.45
N ARG A 99 0.37 -17.05 6.71
CA ARG A 99 0.77 -18.33 6.14
C ARG A 99 0.73 -18.38 4.61
N MET A 100 0.00 -17.41 3.98
CA MET A 100 -0.10 -17.32 2.52
C MET A 100 1.12 -16.62 1.90
N ALA A 101 1.95 -15.97 2.71
CA ALA A 101 3.15 -15.31 2.22
C ALA A 101 4.17 -16.36 1.74
N ARG A 102 4.68 -16.16 0.52
CA ARG A 102 5.68 -17.04 -0.10
C ARG A 102 7.10 -16.68 0.34
N ASP A 103 7.32 -15.41 0.69
CA ASP A 103 8.61 -14.86 1.08
C ASP A 103 8.44 -13.58 1.91
N GLU A 104 9.55 -12.93 2.27
CA GLU A 104 9.51 -11.68 3.05
C GLU A 104 8.86 -10.53 2.29
N ARG A 105 8.97 -10.53 0.97
CA ARG A 105 8.32 -9.51 0.14
C ARG A 105 6.81 -9.57 0.28
N ASP A 106 6.24 -10.76 0.20
CA ASP A 106 4.81 -10.96 0.42
C ASP A 106 4.41 -10.52 1.82
N ARG A 107 5.23 -10.76 2.83
CA ARG A 107 4.95 -10.32 4.21
C ARG A 107 4.86 -8.79 4.32
N VAL A 108 5.69 -8.05 3.58
CA VAL A 108 5.57 -6.59 3.50
C VAL A 108 4.22 -6.21 2.90
N TYR A 109 3.80 -6.88 1.84
CA TYR A 109 2.52 -6.59 1.18
C TYR A 109 1.33 -6.92 2.09
N LEU A 110 1.40 -8.01 2.85
CA LEU A 110 0.37 -8.33 3.83
C LEU A 110 0.30 -7.30 4.95
N LEU A 111 1.45 -6.84 5.44
CA LEU A 111 1.52 -5.77 6.44
C LEU A 111 0.91 -4.48 5.90
N LEU A 112 1.18 -4.15 4.65
CA LEU A 112 0.61 -2.99 3.99
C LEU A 112 -0.93 -3.04 3.99
N ILE A 113 -1.51 -4.19 3.68
CA ILE A 113 -2.96 -4.39 3.72
C ILE A 113 -3.48 -4.23 5.16
N GLU A 114 -2.82 -4.84 6.13
CA GLU A 114 -3.21 -4.74 7.55
C GLU A 114 -3.18 -3.30 8.07
N ARG A 115 -2.27 -2.48 7.53
CA ARG A 115 -2.09 -1.08 7.92
C ARG A 115 -2.62 -0.11 6.87
N CYS A 116 -3.59 -0.55 6.08
CA CYS A 116 -4.21 0.23 5.02
C CYS A 116 -4.81 1.55 5.55
N GLU A 117 -5.26 1.58 6.80
CA GLU A 117 -5.84 2.78 7.40
C GLU A 117 -4.88 3.96 7.42
N LEU A 118 -3.58 3.72 7.47
CA LEU A 118 -2.58 4.79 7.42
C LEU A 118 -2.52 5.41 6.02
N ILE A 119 -2.60 4.58 4.98
CA ILE A 119 -2.65 5.04 3.60
C ILE A 119 -3.97 5.75 3.32
N ASP A 120 -5.08 5.20 3.81
CA ASP A 120 -6.40 5.80 3.68
C ASP A 120 -6.45 7.21 4.31
N SER A 121 -5.76 7.40 5.44
CA SER A 121 -5.66 8.68 6.12
C SER A 121 -5.00 9.75 5.24
N ILE A 122 -3.96 9.38 4.50
CA ILE A 122 -3.30 10.27 3.56
C ILE A 122 -4.22 10.58 2.37
N TYR A 123 -4.83 9.53 1.81
CA TYR A 123 -5.78 9.66 0.69
C TYR A 123 -6.93 10.61 1.03
N ALA A 124 -7.50 10.49 2.22
CA ALA A 124 -8.60 11.33 2.67
C ALA A 124 -8.22 12.82 2.76
N GLY A 125 -6.94 13.13 2.96
CA GLY A 125 -6.42 14.48 3.01
C GLY A 125 -6.15 15.11 1.65
N PHE A 126 -6.23 14.35 0.55
CA PHE A 126 -6.03 14.88 -0.80
C PHE A 126 -7.22 15.72 -1.25
N ARG A 127 -6.96 16.66 -2.17
CA ARG A 127 -8.03 17.40 -2.83
C ARG A 127 -8.91 16.45 -3.65
N PRO A 128 -10.21 16.75 -3.84
CA PRO A 128 -11.11 15.86 -4.58
C PRO A 128 -10.60 15.48 -5.98
N GLU A 129 -9.98 16.41 -6.69
CA GLU A 129 -9.44 16.16 -8.03
C GLU A 129 -8.35 15.10 -8.03
N VAL A 130 -7.50 15.10 -7.00
CA VAL A 130 -6.44 14.10 -6.83
C VAL A 130 -7.04 12.76 -6.48
N ARG A 131 -8.01 12.73 -5.56
CA ARG A 131 -8.69 11.49 -5.17
C ARG A 131 -9.39 10.84 -6.36
N ASP A 132 -10.04 11.65 -7.21
CA ASP A 132 -10.74 11.14 -8.39
C ASP A 132 -9.79 10.47 -9.38
N GLN A 133 -8.55 10.96 -9.49
CA GLN A 133 -7.53 10.34 -10.34
C GLN A 133 -7.01 9.02 -9.78
N ILE A 134 -7.05 8.82 -8.46
CA ILE A 134 -6.59 7.59 -7.81
C ILE A 134 -7.72 6.55 -7.71
N ASN A 135 -8.97 6.99 -7.67
CA ASN A 135 -10.13 6.12 -7.47
C ASN A 135 -10.23 5.05 -8.57
N PHE A 136 -10.44 3.84 -8.14
CA PHE A 136 -10.51 2.67 -9.01
C PHE A 136 -11.94 2.31 -9.43
#